data_075d73a982e357dc13009441ac78a02a
#
_entry.id   075d73a982e357dc13009441ac78a02a
#
_cell.length_a   1.000
_cell.length_b   1.000
_cell.length_c   1.000
_cell.angle_alpha   90.00
_cell.angle_beta   90.00
_cell.angle_gamma   90.00
#
_symmetry.space_group_name_H-M   'P 1'
#
loop_
_entity.id
_entity.type
_entity.pdbx_description
1 polymer ?
#
loop_
_entity_poly.entity_id
_entity_poly.type
_entity_poly.pdbx_seq_one_letter_code
_entity_poly.pdbx_strand_id
1 'polypeptide(L)'
;MARITLSSTLPDFPWNLLEPAKRKAGAHPDGLVNLSVGSPVDAVAPGIQLALAEAGAYPGYPQTIGTAALRDAIVASLERRYHIPRNDETTAVLPVIGTKEAIAWLPTLLGCRGTVIIPEIAYPTYEVGVLLAGATPV
;
A
#
# COMPACT_ATOMS: atom_id res chain seq x y z
N MET A 1 -34.90 4.33 -4.86
CA MET A 1 -33.60 4.93 -5.04
C MET A 1 -32.65 3.83 -5.54
N ALA A 2 -32.15 3.89 -6.78
CA ALA A 2 -31.23 2.90 -7.32
C ALA A 2 -29.90 2.99 -6.57
N ARG A 3 -29.35 1.86 -6.12
CA ARG A 3 -28.01 1.82 -5.54
C ARG A 3 -27.00 2.05 -6.65
N ILE A 4 -26.23 3.13 -6.58
CA ILE A 4 -25.06 3.32 -7.42
C ILE A 4 -23.97 2.40 -6.85
N THR A 5 -23.50 1.43 -7.65
CA THR A 5 -22.40 0.59 -7.25
C THR A 5 -21.09 1.35 -7.47
N LEU A 6 -20.20 1.37 -6.47
CA LEU A 6 -18.87 1.96 -6.57
C LEU A 6 -18.09 1.46 -7.80
N SER A 7 -18.32 0.21 -8.20
CA SER A 7 -17.70 -0.38 -9.40
C SER A 7 -18.04 0.36 -10.71
N SER A 8 -19.14 1.12 -10.77
CA SER A 8 -19.48 1.90 -11.96
C SER A 8 -18.78 3.26 -12.05
N THR A 9 -18.08 3.67 -10.99
CA THR A 9 -17.40 4.96 -10.90
C THR A 9 -15.88 4.85 -10.82
N LEU A 10 -15.37 3.63 -10.64
CA LEU A 10 -13.94 3.38 -10.58
C LEU A 10 -13.40 2.95 -11.95
N PRO A 11 -12.17 3.36 -12.31
CA PRO A 11 -11.53 2.92 -13.54
C PRO A 11 -11.22 1.42 -13.49
N ASP A 12 -11.11 0.79 -14.66
CA ASP A 12 -10.63 -0.58 -14.78
C ASP A 12 -9.20 -0.68 -14.24
N PHE A 13 -8.93 -1.75 -13.50
CA PHE A 13 -7.61 -1.94 -12.93
C PHE A 13 -6.59 -2.24 -14.04
N PRO A 14 -5.49 -1.46 -14.18
CA PRO A 14 -4.60 -1.52 -15.35
C PRO A 14 -3.99 -2.92 -15.60
N TRP A 15 -3.83 -3.74 -14.56
CA TRP A 15 -3.30 -5.10 -14.71
C TRP A 15 -4.21 -6.02 -15.53
N ASN A 16 -5.51 -5.75 -15.59
CA ASN A 16 -6.45 -6.49 -16.41
C ASN A 16 -6.15 -6.31 -17.91
N LEU A 17 -5.60 -5.16 -18.30
CA LEU A 17 -5.19 -4.88 -19.67
C LEU A 17 -4.01 -5.75 -20.13
N LEU A 18 -3.24 -6.32 -19.20
CA LEU A 18 -2.10 -7.18 -19.51
C LEU A 18 -2.50 -8.63 -19.79
N GLU A 19 -3.72 -9.05 -19.49
CA GLU A 19 -4.15 -10.44 -19.63
C GLU A 19 -4.03 -11.01 -21.05
N PRO A 20 -4.34 -10.26 -22.14
CA PRO A 20 -4.10 -10.76 -23.51
C PRO A 20 -2.61 -10.97 -23.79
N ALA A 21 -1.75 -10.05 -23.33
CA ALA A 21 -0.30 -10.16 -23.50
C ALA A 21 0.28 -11.35 -22.72
N LYS A 22 -0.17 -11.55 -21.47
CA LYS A 22 0.21 -12.71 -20.65
C LYS A 22 -0.17 -14.03 -21.30
N ARG A 23 -1.39 -14.15 -21.84
CA ARG A 23 -1.82 -15.36 -22.55
C ARG A 23 -0.95 -15.64 -23.76
N LYS A 24 -0.64 -14.60 -24.57
CA LYS A 24 0.23 -14.73 -25.74
C LYS A 24 1.65 -15.17 -25.34
N ALA A 25 2.22 -14.54 -24.33
CA ALA A 25 3.56 -14.88 -23.84
C ALA A 25 3.61 -16.28 -23.22
N GLY A 26 2.58 -16.67 -22.45
CA GLY A 26 2.48 -18.02 -21.86
C GLY A 26 2.33 -19.15 -22.86
N ALA A 27 1.97 -18.86 -24.11
CA ALA A 27 1.93 -19.83 -25.20
C ALA A 27 3.30 -20.09 -25.85
N HIS A 28 4.35 -19.34 -25.48
CA HIS A 28 5.71 -19.57 -25.96
C HIS A 28 6.27 -20.89 -25.39
N PRO A 29 7.03 -21.69 -26.16
CA PRO A 29 7.60 -22.98 -25.69
C PRO A 29 8.43 -22.85 -24.41
N ASP A 30 9.16 -21.75 -24.24
CA ASP A 30 10.00 -21.49 -23.07
C ASP A 30 9.22 -20.82 -21.90
N GLY A 31 7.91 -20.63 -22.05
CA GLY A 31 7.05 -20.04 -21.04
C GLY A 31 7.10 -18.51 -20.96
N LEU A 32 6.52 -17.98 -19.89
CA LEU A 32 6.41 -16.54 -19.63
C LEU A 32 7.49 -16.09 -18.64
N VAL A 33 8.31 -15.10 -19.04
CA VAL A 33 9.10 -14.30 -18.10
C VAL A 33 8.29 -13.08 -17.70
N ASN A 34 7.76 -13.08 -16.47
CA ASN A 34 6.90 -12.01 -15.97
C ASN A 34 7.74 -10.90 -15.31
N LEU A 35 7.88 -9.78 -15.99
CA LEU A 35 8.57 -8.57 -15.47
C LEU A 35 7.58 -7.44 -15.13
N SER A 36 6.27 -7.71 -15.12
CA SER A 36 5.24 -6.68 -14.93
C SER A 36 5.12 -6.20 -13.49
N VAL A 37 5.53 -7.00 -12.52
CA VAL A 37 5.50 -6.65 -11.09
C VAL A 37 6.79 -7.12 -10.45
N GLY A 38 7.51 -6.20 -9.81
CA GLY A 38 8.71 -6.51 -9.04
C GLY A 38 8.35 -7.18 -7.71
N SER A 39 8.48 -8.50 -7.64
CA SER A 39 8.33 -9.23 -6.39
C SER A 39 9.69 -9.69 -5.89
N PRO A 40 10.02 -9.50 -4.60
CA PRO A 40 11.23 -10.06 -4.01
C PRO A 40 11.28 -11.59 -4.19
N VAL A 41 12.42 -12.10 -4.59
CA VAL A 41 12.65 -13.55 -4.76
C VAL A 41 13.55 -14.14 -3.68
N ASP A 42 14.21 -13.28 -2.89
CA ASP A 42 15.09 -13.69 -1.81
C ASP A 42 14.27 -14.26 -0.64
N ALA A 43 14.84 -15.27 0.01
CA ALA A 43 14.21 -15.84 1.19
C ALA A 43 14.18 -14.83 2.34
N VAL A 44 13.09 -14.84 3.11
CA VAL A 44 13.00 -14.04 4.33
C VAL A 44 14.06 -14.46 5.33
N ALA A 45 14.78 -13.51 5.88
CA ALA A 45 15.85 -13.79 6.86
C ALA A 45 15.31 -14.60 8.06
N PRO A 46 16.05 -15.62 8.54
CA PRO A 46 15.57 -16.50 9.64
C PRO A 46 15.16 -15.76 10.91
N GLY A 47 15.86 -14.68 11.27
CA GLY A 47 15.51 -13.85 12.43
C GLY A 47 14.16 -13.17 12.31
N ILE A 48 13.75 -12.77 11.10
CA ILE A 48 12.40 -12.21 10.86
C ILE A 48 11.34 -13.29 10.97
N GLN A 49 11.60 -14.48 10.43
CA GLN A 49 10.68 -15.62 10.53
C GLN A 49 10.46 -16.02 11.98
N LEU A 50 11.53 -16.09 12.79
CA LEU A 50 11.45 -16.41 14.21
C LEU A 50 10.63 -15.35 14.97
N ALA A 51 10.92 -14.07 14.77
CA ALA A 51 10.18 -12.98 15.41
C ALA A 51 8.68 -13.00 15.08
N LEU A 52 8.31 -13.32 13.83
CA LEU A 52 6.91 -13.47 13.44
C LEU A 52 6.25 -14.70 14.10
N ALA A 53 6.97 -15.81 14.20
CA ALA A 53 6.47 -17.02 14.87
C ALA A 53 6.22 -16.78 16.37
N GLU A 54 7.12 -16.10 17.06
CA GLU A 54 6.97 -15.71 18.46
C GLU A 54 5.80 -14.73 18.65
N ALA A 55 5.68 -13.73 17.78
CA ALA A 55 4.58 -12.76 17.84
C ALA A 55 3.20 -13.37 17.54
N GLY A 56 3.14 -14.51 16.85
CA GLY A 56 1.89 -15.21 16.54
C GLY A 56 1.11 -15.68 17.76
N ALA A 57 1.77 -15.82 18.92
CA ALA A 57 1.15 -16.19 20.20
C ALA A 57 0.73 -14.97 21.06
N TYR A 58 0.85 -13.75 20.55
CA TYR A 58 0.55 -12.53 21.29
C TYR A 58 -0.95 -12.47 21.65
N PRO A 59 -1.32 -12.33 22.94
CA PRO A 59 -2.72 -12.33 23.33
C PRO A 59 -3.42 -11.01 23.07
N GLY A 60 -4.72 -11.07 22.75
CA GLY A 60 -5.58 -9.90 22.64
C GLY A 60 -5.67 -9.30 21.25
N TYR A 61 -6.39 -8.19 21.16
CA TYR A 61 -6.54 -7.45 19.90
C TYR A 61 -5.37 -6.49 19.68
N PRO A 62 -4.88 -6.37 18.44
CA PRO A 62 -3.85 -5.37 18.11
C PRO A 62 -4.39 -3.96 18.31
N GLN A 63 -3.55 -3.06 18.81
CA GLN A 63 -3.89 -1.64 18.91
C GLN A 63 -3.82 -0.99 17.51
N THR A 64 -4.81 -0.17 17.17
CA THR A 64 -4.85 0.54 15.88
C THR A 64 -3.66 1.48 15.68
N ILE A 65 -3.18 2.09 16.78
CA ILE A 65 -2.00 2.95 16.77
C ILE A 65 -0.67 2.16 16.77
N GLY A 66 -0.72 0.85 16.89
CA GLY A 66 0.44 -0.01 17.11
C GLY A 66 1.02 0.11 18.53
N THR A 67 1.93 -0.80 18.88
CA THR A 67 2.63 -0.74 20.17
C THR A 67 3.65 0.40 20.22
N ALA A 68 3.96 0.91 21.40
CA ALA A 68 5.03 1.90 21.56
C ALA A 68 6.36 1.38 21.01
N ALA A 69 6.71 0.13 21.32
CA ALA A 69 7.93 -0.50 20.82
C ALA A 69 8.01 -0.54 19.30
N LEU A 70 6.89 -0.82 18.60
CA LEU A 70 6.85 -0.78 17.14
C LEU A 70 7.08 0.63 16.60
N ARG A 71 6.41 1.64 17.17
CA ARG A 71 6.60 3.04 16.76
C ARG A 71 8.03 3.52 16.99
N ASP A 72 8.62 3.20 18.14
CA ASP A 72 10.01 3.54 18.45
C ASP A 72 10.99 2.86 17.49
N ALA A 73 10.76 1.59 17.15
CA ALA A 73 11.57 0.87 16.18
C ALA A 73 11.48 1.48 14.77
N ILE A 74 10.28 1.95 14.35
CA ILE A 74 10.11 2.65 13.08
C ILE A 74 10.90 3.97 13.08
N VAL A 75 10.76 4.79 14.12
CA VAL A 75 11.50 6.06 14.23
C VAL A 75 13.01 5.80 14.18
N ALA A 76 13.51 4.87 14.98
CA ALA A 76 14.94 4.52 14.98
C ALA A 76 15.42 4.01 13.60
N SER A 77 14.57 3.31 12.86
CA SER A 77 14.87 2.85 11.50
C SER A 77 14.95 4.01 10.50
N LEU A 78 14.02 4.97 10.59
CA LEU A 78 13.99 6.16 9.75
C LEU A 78 15.22 7.05 10.01
N GLU A 79 15.55 7.26 11.28
CA GLU A 79 16.74 8.01 11.66
C GLU A 79 18.02 7.36 11.12
N ARG A 80 18.19 6.06 11.35
CA ARG A 80 19.39 5.31 10.91
C ARG A 80 19.54 5.24 9.39
N ARG A 81 18.43 5.08 8.64
CA ARG A 81 18.45 4.85 7.20
C ARG A 81 18.38 6.13 6.37
N TYR A 82 17.63 7.09 6.85
CA TYR A 82 17.25 8.28 6.08
C TYR A 82 17.64 9.58 6.76
N HIS A 83 18.27 9.51 7.95
CA HIS A 83 18.66 10.68 8.74
C HIS A 83 17.49 11.62 9.07
N ILE A 84 16.29 11.05 9.23
CA ILE A 84 15.12 11.80 9.66
C ILE A 84 15.14 11.87 11.18
N PRO A 85 15.37 13.04 11.78
CA PRO A 85 15.45 13.17 13.23
C PRO A 85 14.10 12.92 13.89
N ARG A 86 14.14 12.32 15.07
CA ARG A 86 12.95 12.23 15.92
C ARG A 86 12.52 13.65 16.34
N ASN A 87 11.26 13.95 16.10
CA ASN A 87 10.64 15.18 16.57
C ASN A 87 9.23 14.87 17.07
N ASP A 88 9.10 14.65 18.38
CA ASP A 88 7.84 14.22 19.00
C ASP A 88 6.75 15.31 18.98
N GLU A 89 7.12 16.58 18.71
CA GLU A 89 6.15 17.69 18.62
C GLU A 89 5.49 17.78 17.25
N THR A 90 6.20 17.40 16.19
CA THR A 90 5.75 17.58 14.79
C THR A 90 5.60 16.30 14.01
N THR A 91 6.05 15.16 14.56
CA THR A 91 6.09 13.88 13.84
C THR A 91 5.35 12.80 14.61
N ALA A 92 4.31 12.26 14.01
CA ALA A 92 3.63 11.07 14.50
C ALA A 92 3.89 9.89 13.58
N VAL A 93 4.02 8.69 14.16
CA VAL A 93 4.17 7.44 13.41
C VAL A 93 2.92 6.59 13.62
N LEU A 94 2.28 6.26 12.52
CA LEU A 94 1.14 5.36 12.48
C LEU A 94 1.48 4.13 11.64
N PRO A 95 1.60 2.94 12.23
CA PRO A 95 1.72 1.71 11.47
C PRO A 95 0.46 1.45 10.64
N VAL A 96 0.65 0.96 9.44
CA VAL A 96 -0.46 0.60 8.54
C VAL A 96 -0.30 -0.86 8.08
N ILE A 97 -1.40 -1.52 7.77
CA ILE A 97 -1.40 -2.92 7.31
C ILE A 97 -0.95 -3.09 5.85
N GLY A 98 -0.62 -1.98 5.21
CA GLY A 98 -0.07 -1.94 3.86
C GLY A 98 -0.11 -0.52 3.31
N THR A 99 0.92 -0.13 2.57
CA THR A 99 1.00 1.20 1.94
C THR A 99 -0.10 1.42 0.90
N LYS A 100 -0.50 0.36 0.20
CA LYS A 100 -1.60 0.42 -0.77
C LYS A 100 -2.90 0.87 -0.11
N GLU A 101 -3.26 0.28 1.02
CA GLU A 101 -4.46 0.66 1.76
C GLU A 101 -4.35 2.06 2.35
N ALA A 102 -3.20 2.39 2.93
CA ALA A 102 -2.97 3.74 3.44
C ALA A 102 -3.16 4.80 2.36
N ILE A 103 -2.61 4.58 1.16
CA ILE A 103 -2.76 5.48 0.01
C ILE A 103 -4.23 5.58 -0.42
N ALA A 104 -4.94 4.46 -0.50
CA ALA A 104 -6.35 4.45 -0.90
C ALA A 104 -7.25 5.21 0.07
N TRP A 105 -6.99 5.11 1.37
CA TRP A 105 -7.80 5.76 2.39
C TRP A 105 -7.38 7.20 2.72
N LEU A 106 -6.14 7.58 2.40
CA LEU A 106 -5.58 8.87 2.80
C LEU A 106 -6.44 10.08 2.36
N PRO A 107 -6.91 10.19 1.11
CA PRO A 107 -7.75 11.30 0.70
C PRO A 107 -9.07 11.38 1.48
N THR A 108 -9.66 10.23 1.80
CA THR A 108 -10.90 10.16 2.60
C THR A 108 -10.63 10.58 4.04
N LEU A 109 -9.55 10.10 4.66
CA LEU A 109 -9.18 10.42 6.04
C LEU A 109 -8.83 11.91 6.21
N LEU A 110 -8.23 12.52 5.20
CA LEU A 110 -7.94 13.95 5.17
C LEU A 110 -9.17 14.81 4.80
N GLY A 111 -10.31 14.20 4.52
CA GLY A 111 -11.52 14.90 4.11
C GLY A 111 -11.39 15.64 2.78
N CYS A 112 -10.53 15.15 1.88
CA CYS A 112 -10.31 15.78 0.59
C CYS A 112 -11.62 15.92 -0.19
N ARG A 113 -11.85 17.13 -0.71
CA ARG A 113 -12.95 17.48 -1.61
C ARG A 113 -12.39 18.41 -2.67
N GLY A 114 -12.97 18.42 -3.86
CA GLY A 114 -12.43 19.20 -4.96
C GLY A 114 -11.29 18.48 -5.67
N THR A 115 -10.17 19.17 -5.94
CA THR A 115 -9.06 18.65 -6.77
C THR A 115 -7.91 18.11 -5.92
N VAL A 116 -7.41 16.92 -6.29
CA VAL A 116 -6.21 16.30 -5.72
C VAL A 116 -5.22 16.06 -6.84
N ILE A 117 -4.04 16.65 -6.70
CA ILE A 117 -2.95 16.52 -7.69
C ILE A 117 -2.23 15.19 -7.47
N ILE A 118 -2.09 14.40 -8.52
CA ILE A 118 -1.36 13.14 -8.54
C ILE A 118 -0.35 13.14 -9.70
N PRO A 119 0.76 12.36 -9.63
CA PRO A 119 1.65 12.22 -10.77
C PRO A 119 0.94 11.60 -11.96
N GLU A 120 1.25 12.06 -13.19
CA GLU A 120 0.72 11.49 -14.45
C GLU A 120 1.05 10.00 -14.58
N ILE A 121 2.30 9.64 -14.24
CA ILE A 121 2.73 8.24 -14.15
C ILE A 121 2.77 7.87 -12.66
N ALA A 122 1.75 7.19 -12.21
CA ALA A 122 1.55 6.90 -10.80
C ALA A 122 1.09 5.46 -10.55
N TYR A 123 1.22 5.05 -9.32
CA TYR A 123 0.58 3.83 -8.85
C TYR A 123 -0.96 3.98 -8.93
N PRO A 124 -1.67 3.06 -9.59
CA PRO A 124 -3.10 3.23 -9.89
C PRO A 124 -3.99 3.52 -8.69
N THR A 125 -3.55 3.14 -7.50
CA THR A 125 -4.27 3.35 -6.25
C THR A 125 -4.39 4.84 -5.88
N TYR A 126 -3.53 5.72 -6.39
CA TYR A 126 -3.66 7.17 -6.15
C TYR A 126 -4.98 7.71 -6.71
N GLU A 127 -5.25 7.44 -7.98
CA GLU A 127 -6.50 7.84 -8.63
C GLU A 127 -7.72 7.23 -7.92
N VAL A 128 -7.67 5.92 -7.65
CA VAL A 128 -8.76 5.22 -6.96
C VAL A 128 -9.05 5.83 -5.59
N GLY A 129 -8.03 6.14 -4.80
CA GLY A 129 -8.19 6.76 -3.48
C GLY A 129 -8.86 8.14 -3.56
N VAL A 130 -8.49 8.95 -4.55
CA VAL A 130 -9.10 10.27 -4.79
C VAL A 130 -10.58 10.13 -5.17
N LEU A 131 -10.90 9.22 -6.09
CA LEU A 131 -12.29 8.96 -6.51
C LEU A 131 -13.14 8.41 -5.36
N LEU A 132 -12.60 7.53 -4.52
CA LEU A 132 -13.29 7.02 -3.33
C LEU A 132 -13.61 8.12 -2.32
N ALA A 133 -12.77 9.15 -2.22
CA ALA A 133 -13.03 10.32 -1.40
C ALA A 133 -14.11 11.25 -1.99
N GLY A 134 -14.53 11.03 -3.23
CA GLY A 134 -15.43 11.92 -3.96
C GLY A 134 -14.75 13.21 -4.44
N ALA A 135 -13.43 13.19 -4.59
CA ALA A 135 -12.61 14.26 -5.12
C ALA A 135 -12.25 13.99 -6.61
N THR A 136 -11.68 14.97 -7.27
CA THR A 136 -11.26 14.90 -8.68
C THR A 136 -9.75 14.75 -8.77
N PRO A 137 -9.21 13.66 -9.36
CA PRO A 137 -7.78 13.53 -9.60
C PRO A 137 -7.34 14.41 -10.78
N VAL A 138 -6.19 15.08 -10.66
CA VAL A 138 -5.55 15.91 -11.69
C VAL A 138 -4.04 15.72 -11.66
#